data_c1459c40a58d6a675d5969391f25c469
#
_entry.id   c1459c40a58d6a675d5969391f25c469
#
_cell.length_a   1.000
_cell.length_b   1.000
_cell.length_c   1.000
_cell.angle_alpha   90.00
_cell.angle_beta   90.00
_cell.angle_gamma   90.00
#
_symmetry.space_group_name_H-M   'P 1'
#
loop_
_entity.id
_entity.type
_entity.pdbx_description
1 polymer ?
#
loop_
_entity_poly.entity_id
_entity_poly.type
_entity_poly.pdbx_seq_one_letter_code
_entity_poly.pdbx_strand_id
1 'polypeptide(L)'
;NFRETEFDEFIELVSFYVINRLRHYREEPVADVTPQWLKNTVEAMHDKLKFGEGALENMVRLSGKTQEYLTRATQRYYGKTPMQIINDIRINFAKKQLEITNYSVTDIAYESGYSSPSLFIKTFKKLTSFTPSSYRKHLTSIN
;
A
#
# COMPACT_ATOMS: atom_id res chain seq x y z
N ASN A 1 -10.97 -44.65 29.72
CA ASN A 1 -11.57 -45.51 28.73
C ASN A 1 -10.72 -45.51 27.47
N PHE A 2 -10.10 -46.66 27.13
CA PHE A 2 -9.11 -46.79 26.06
C PHE A 2 -9.65 -46.34 24.67
N ARG A 3 -10.97 -46.42 24.44
CA ARG A 3 -11.63 -45.98 23.19
C ARG A 3 -11.84 -44.49 23.06
N GLU A 4 -11.95 -43.76 24.16
CA GLU A 4 -12.09 -42.28 24.11
C GLU A 4 -10.78 -41.60 23.76
N THR A 5 -9.65 -42.11 24.32
CA THR A 5 -8.30 -41.59 24.00
C THR A 5 -7.90 -41.86 22.54
N GLU A 6 -8.23 -43.03 21.99
CA GLU A 6 -7.96 -43.32 20.57
C GLU A 6 -8.78 -42.44 19.63
N PHE A 7 -10.02 -42.08 20.01
CA PHE A 7 -10.88 -41.19 19.22
C PHE A 7 -10.37 -39.77 19.29
N ASP A 8 -9.94 -39.29 20.44
CA ASP A 8 -9.37 -37.95 20.63
C ASP A 8 -8.06 -37.79 19.83
N GLU A 9 -7.17 -38.77 19.87
CA GLU A 9 -5.95 -38.77 19.05
C GLU A 9 -6.25 -38.79 17.55
N PHE A 10 -7.27 -39.52 17.13
CA PHE A 10 -7.71 -39.53 15.73
C PHE A 10 -8.24 -38.18 15.28
N ILE A 11 -9.07 -37.51 16.11
CA ILE A 11 -9.60 -36.18 15.84
C ILE A 11 -8.46 -35.13 15.76
N GLU A 12 -7.47 -35.19 16.64
CA GLU A 12 -6.31 -34.30 16.58
C GLU A 12 -5.50 -34.50 15.30
N LEU A 13 -5.23 -35.73 14.87
CA LEU A 13 -4.52 -36.04 13.64
C LEU A 13 -5.28 -35.57 12.40
N VAL A 14 -6.61 -35.81 12.35
CA VAL A 14 -7.45 -35.35 11.23
C VAL A 14 -7.53 -33.84 11.20
N SER A 15 -7.68 -33.19 12.36
CA SER A 15 -7.70 -31.73 12.46
C SER A 15 -6.38 -31.13 12.00
N PHE A 16 -5.26 -31.68 12.44
CA PHE A 16 -3.91 -31.24 12.02
C PHE A 16 -3.72 -31.43 10.50
N TYR A 17 -4.14 -32.55 9.95
CA TYR A 17 -4.06 -32.84 8.51
C TYR A 17 -4.92 -31.87 7.70
N VAL A 18 -6.18 -31.65 8.12
CA VAL A 18 -7.10 -30.71 7.46
C VAL A 18 -6.58 -29.28 7.52
N ILE A 19 -6.08 -28.84 8.69
CA ILE A 19 -5.52 -27.49 8.85
C ILE A 19 -4.28 -27.31 7.97
N ASN A 20 -3.37 -28.29 7.94
CA ASN A 20 -2.20 -28.23 7.04
C ASN A 20 -2.60 -28.28 5.56
N ARG A 21 -3.60 -29.08 5.20
CA ARG A 21 -4.09 -29.15 3.82
C ARG A 21 -4.73 -27.83 3.38
N LEU A 22 -5.52 -27.21 4.27
CA LEU A 22 -6.11 -25.90 4.04
C LEU A 22 -5.04 -24.79 3.99
N ARG A 23 -3.99 -24.91 4.80
CA ARG A 23 -2.86 -23.98 4.75
C ARG A 23 -2.10 -24.08 3.43
N HIS A 24 -1.83 -25.31 2.94
CA HIS A 24 -1.25 -25.53 1.62
C HIS A 24 -2.17 -25.09 0.47
N TYR A 25 -3.48 -25.22 0.63
CA TYR A 25 -4.44 -24.69 -0.34
C TYR A 25 -4.49 -23.16 -0.40
N ARG A 26 -4.09 -22.50 0.70
CA ARG A 26 -3.86 -21.03 0.72
C ARG A 26 -2.51 -20.63 0.11
N GLU A 27 -1.57 -21.53 0.05
CA GLU A 27 -0.20 -21.34 -0.44
C GLU A 27 0.03 -21.87 -1.85
N GLU A 28 -0.96 -22.51 -2.49
CA GLU A 28 -0.91 -22.70 -3.93
C GLU A 28 -0.88 -21.31 -4.56
N PRO A 29 0.17 -20.95 -5.31
CA PRO A 29 0.15 -19.72 -6.07
C PRO A 29 -0.90 -19.91 -7.17
N VAL A 30 -2.14 -19.56 -6.88
CA VAL A 30 -3.02 -19.06 -7.94
C VAL A 30 -2.18 -17.98 -8.60
N ALA A 31 -1.86 -18.14 -9.89
CA ALA A 31 -1.15 -17.15 -10.68
C ALA A 31 -1.71 -15.79 -10.26
N ASP A 32 -0.90 -15.01 -9.55
CA ASP A 32 -1.38 -13.91 -8.71
C ASP A 32 -1.64 -12.71 -9.60
N VAL A 33 -2.65 -12.88 -10.44
CA VAL A 33 -3.14 -11.82 -11.32
C VAL A 33 -3.92 -10.85 -10.44
N THR A 34 -3.31 -9.71 -10.18
CA THR A 34 -4.00 -8.63 -9.49
C THR A 34 -5.36 -8.38 -10.14
N PRO A 35 -6.46 -8.42 -9.38
CA PRO A 35 -7.80 -8.20 -9.92
C PRO A 35 -7.89 -6.87 -10.67
N GLN A 36 -8.62 -6.86 -11.78
CA GLN A 36 -8.73 -5.67 -12.62
C GLN A 36 -9.34 -4.47 -11.88
N TRP A 37 -10.32 -4.72 -11.00
CA TRP A 37 -10.91 -3.64 -10.18
C TRP A 37 -9.86 -2.95 -9.29
N LEU A 38 -8.90 -3.73 -8.75
CA LEU A 38 -7.85 -3.17 -7.89
C LEU A 38 -6.82 -2.39 -8.70
N LYS A 39 -6.43 -2.90 -9.88
CA LYS A 39 -5.58 -2.15 -10.83
C LYS A 39 -6.23 -0.83 -11.21
N ASN A 40 -7.51 -0.85 -11.59
CA ASN A 40 -8.25 0.35 -11.94
C ASN A 40 -8.34 1.34 -10.79
N THR A 41 -8.54 0.85 -9.56
CA THR A 41 -8.58 1.68 -8.36
C THR A 41 -7.24 2.38 -8.12
N VAL A 42 -6.14 1.64 -8.17
CA VAL A 42 -4.80 2.22 -7.97
C VAL A 42 -4.45 3.20 -9.09
N GLU A 43 -4.77 2.88 -10.32
CA GLU A 43 -4.55 3.77 -11.47
C GLU A 43 -5.32 5.08 -11.31
N ALA A 44 -6.60 5.01 -10.95
CA ALA A 44 -7.42 6.20 -10.72
C ALA A 44 -6.91 7.09 -9.59
N MET A 45 -6.19 6.54 -8.61
CA MET A 45 -5.59 7.30 -7.52
C MET A 45 -4.41 8.18 -7.95
N HIS A 46 -3.86 8.01 -9.15
CA HIS A 46 -2.81 8.90 -9.68
C HIS A 46 -3.35 10.26 -10.13
N ASP A 47 -4.67 10.41 -10.22
CA ASP A 47 -5.28 11.73 -10.41
C ASP A 47 -5.05 12.61 -9.16
N LYS A 48 -4.47 13.80 -9.36
CA LYS A 48 -4.19 14.77 -8.30
C LYS A 48 -5.41 15.06 -7.42
N LEU A 49 -6.61 15.07 -7.98
CA LEU A 49 -7.85 15.28 -7.24
C LEU A 49 -8.20 14.12 -6.31
N LYS A 50 -7.61 12.96 -6.48
CA LYS A 50 -7.91 11.74 -5.72
C LYS A 50 -6.94 11.49 -4.58
N PHE A 51 -5.65 11.76 -4.77
CA PHE A 51 -4.64 11.50 -3.73
C PHE A 51 -4.46 12.67 -2.73
N GLY A 52 -5.16 13.77 -2.91
CA GLY A 52 -5.18 14.92 -2.00
C GLY A 52 -5.87 14.64 -0.67
N GLU A 53 -6.62 15.62 -0.19
CA GLU A 53 -7.43 15.45 1.02
C GLU A 53 -8.47 14.34 0.85
N GLY A 54 -8.69 13.55 1.92
CA GLY A 54 -9.64 12.44 1.87
C GLY A 54 -9.22 11.29 0.94
N ALA A 55 -7.92 11.12 0.68
CA ALA A 55 -7.44 10.13 -0.28
C ALA A 55 -7.84 8.69 0.06
N LEU A 56 -7.86 8.31 1.34
CA LEU A 56 -8.29 6.96 1.74
C LEU A 56 -9.76 6.74 1.42
N GLU A 57 -10.63 7.68 1.75
CA GLU A 57 -12.05 7.66 1.45
C GLU A 57 -12.30 7.63 -0.05
N ASN A 58 -11.52 8.38 -0.82
CA ASN A 58 -11.56 8.35 -2.28
C ASN A 58 -11.21 6.97 -2.82
N MET A 59 -10.15 6.35 -2.30
CA MET A 59 -9.72 5.01 -2.73
C MET A 59 -10.76 3.94 -2.39
N VAL A 60 -11.34 3.99 -1.20
CA VAL A 60 -12.44 3.10 -0.80
C VAL A 60 -13.62 3.25 -1.74
N ARG A 61 -14.08 4.48 -2.01
CA ARG A 61 -15.19 4.75 -2.92
C ARG A 61 -14.92 4.27 -4.34
N LEU A 62 -13.74 4.53 -4.88
CA LEU A 62 -13.34 4.09 -6.22
C LEU A 62 -13.27 2.57 -6.35
N SER A 63 -12.91 1.88 -5.28
CA SER A 63 -12.83 0.41 -5.27
C SER A 63 -14.21 -0.26 -5.31
N GLY A 64 -15.27 0.42 -4.86
CA GLY A 64 -16.58 -0.19 -4.65
C GLY A 64 -16.59 -1.28 -3.57
N LYS A 65 -15.57 -1.32 -2.70
CA LYS A 65 -15.39 -2.32 -1.64
C LYS A 65 -15.41 -1.65 -0.26
N THR A 66 -15.53 -2.48 0.80
CA THR A 66 -15.30 -1.98 2.16
C THR A 66 -13.82 -1.68 2.37
N GLN A 67 -13.52 -0.84 3.36
CA GLN A 67 -12.12 -0.52 3.69
C GLN A 67 -11.33 -1.77 4.10
N GLU A 68 -11.95 -2.67 4.87
CA GLU A 68 -11.33 -3.92 5.31
C GLU A 68 -11.01 -4.84 4.11
N TYR A 69 -11.92 -4.95 3.17
CA TYR A 69 -11.70 -5.75 1.96
C TYR A 69 -10.60 -5.15 1.09
N LEU A 70 -10.63 -3.83 0.88
CA LEU A 70 -9.59 -3.11 0.15
C LEU A 70 -8.21 -3.30 0.81
N THR A 71 -8.13 -3.17 2.13
CA THR A 71 -6.87 -3.34 2.89
C THR A 71 -6.30 -4.75 2.71
N ARG A 72 -7.13 -5.79 2.82
CA ARG A 72 -6.69 -7.17 2.57
C ARG A 72 -6.22 -7.38 1.14
N ALA A 73 -6.93 -6.82 0.17
CA ALA A 73 -6.57 -6.95 -1.23
C ALA A 73 -5.26 -6.22 -1.55
N THR A 74 -5.06 -5.00 -1.08
CA THR A 74 -3.82 -4.25 -1.30
C THR A 74 -2.63 -4.92 -0.63
N GLN A 75 -2.79 -5.47 0.57
CA GLN A 75 -1.74 -6.23 1.24
C GLN A 75 -1.39 -7.52 0.49
N ARG A 76 -2.41 -8.25 0.00
CA ARG A 76 -2.20 -9.48 -0.75
C ARG A 76 -1.46 -9.25 -2.06
N TYR A 77 -1.90 -8.28 -2.87
CA TYR A 77 -1.42 -8.10 -4.24
C TYR A 77 -0.27 -7.10 -4.39
N TYR A 78 -0.15 -6.13 -3.48
CA TYR A 78 0.90 -5.11 -3.50
C TYR A 78 1.85 -5.17 -2.29
N GLY A 79 1.54 -5.98 -1.27
CA GLY A 79 2.30 -6.03 -0.02
C GLY A 79 2.23 -4.75 0.80
N LYS A 80 1.21 -3.91 0.57
CA LYS A 80 1.07 -2.57 1.14
C LYS A 80 -0.35 -2.31 1.60
N THR A 81 -0.50 -1.46 2.62
CA THR A 81 -1.80 -0.90 2.99
C THR A 81 -2.25 0.15 1.96
N PRO A 82 -3.56 0.47 1.88
CA PRO A 82 -4.04 1.57 1.03
C PRO A 82 -3.29 2.88 1.26
N MET A 83 -3.06 3.27 2.52
CA MET A 83 -2.30 4.50 2.84
C MET A 83 -0.85 4.46 2.39
N GLN A 84 -0.19 3.31 2.43
CA GLN A 84 1.16 3.17 1.90
C GLN A 84 1.19 3.36 0.38
N ILE A 85 0.21 2.82 -0.35
CA ILE A 85 0.06 3.04 -1.80
C ILE A 85 -0.18 4.53 -2.08
N ILE A 86 -1.07 5.18 -1.33
CA ILE A 86 -1.34 6.62 -1.46
C ILE A 86 -0.08 7.44 -1.21
N ASN A 87 0.70 7.11 -0.18
CA ASN A 87 1.95 7.80 0.10
C ASN A 87 3.00 7.60 -1.01
N ASP A 88 3.10 6.41 -1.59
CA ASP A 88 3.98 6.18 -2.74
C ASP A 88 3.58 7.08 -3.93
N ILE A 89 2.30 7.19 -4.22
CA ILE A 89 1.78 8.06 -5.29
C ILE A 89 2.12 9.53 -5.02
N ARG A 90 1.86 10.00 -3.79
CA ARG A 90 2.16 11.37 -3.35
C ARG A 90 3.66 11.69 -3.45
N ILE A 91 4.51 10.77 -3.01
CA ILE A 91 5.96 10.98 -3.05
C ILE A 91 6.49 10.94 -4.49
N ASN A 92 5.96 10.09 -5.35
CA ASN A 92 6.33 10.08 -6.76
C ASN A 92 5.91 11.37 -7.47
N PHE A 93 4.73 11.90 -7.16
CA PHE A 93 4.32 13.23 -7.63
C PHE A 93 5.27 14.32 -7.13
N ALA A 94 5.60 14.31 -5.82
CA ALA A 94 6.52 15.28 -5.24
C ALA A 94 7.92 15.24 -5.85
N LYS A 95 8.47 14.06 -6.10
CA LYS A 95 9.74 13.88 -6.81
C LYS A 95 9.71 14.59 -8.15
N LYS A 96 8.67 14.38 -8.93
CA LYS A 96 8.51 15.01 -10.24
C LYS A 96 8.42 16.54 -10.11
N GLN A 97 7.70 17.05 -9.12
CA GLN A 97 7.63 18.50 -8.88
C GLN A 97 9.01 19.08 -8.46
N LEU A 98 9.76 18.37 -7.64
CA LEU A 98 11.13 18.77 -7.25
C LEU A 98 12.08 18.84 -8.46
N GLU A 99 11.88 17.98 -9.46
CA GLU A 99 12.68 17.91 -10.69
C GLU A 99 12.35 19.04 -11.66
N ILE A 100 11.05 19.30 -11.89
CA ILE A 100 10.60 20.13 -12.99
C ILE A 100 10.18 21.56 -12.60
N THR A 101 10.08 21.86 -11.31
CA THR A 101 9.65 23.17 -10.81
C THR A 101 10.65 23.77 -9.82
N ASN A 102 10.54 25.09 -9.62
CA ASN A 102 11.24 25.82 -8.57
C ASN A 102 10.34 26.09 -7.35
N TYR A 103 9.23 25.40 -7.23
CA TYR A 103 8.33 25.57 -6.09
C TYR A 103 9.03 25.26 -4.76
N SER A 104 8.63 25.96 -3.71
CA SER A 104 9.15 25.69 -2.37
C SER A 104 8.81 24.28 -1.92
N VAL A 105 9.60 23.71 -1.02
CA VAL A 105 9.31 22.41 -0.39
C VAL A 105 7.93 22.43 0.30
N THR A 106 7.57 23.57 0.90
CA THR A 106 6.26 23.78 1.53
C THR A 106 5.12 23.69 0.53
N ASP A 107 5.24 24.37 -0.61
CA ASP A 107 4.22 24.31 -1.66
C ASP A 107 4.08 22.90 -2.22
N ILE A 108 5.20 22.23 -2.48
CA ILE A 108 5.20 20.84 -2.97
C ILE A 108 4.56 19.89 -1.94
N ALA A 109 4.76 20.12 -0.64
CA ALA A 109 4.12 19.32 0.40
C ALA A 109 2.58 19.37 0.28
N TYR A 110 2.02 20.57 0.20
CA TYR A 110 0.56 20.75 0.05
C TYR A 110 0.05 20.24 -1.29
N GLU A 111 0.74 20.56 -2.38
CA GLU A 111 0.41 20.08 -3.72
C GLU A 111 0.42 18.55 -3.83
N SER A 112 1.26 17.87 -3.03
CA SER A 112 1.35 16.43 -2.94
C SER A 112 0.31 15.80 -2.00
N GLY A 113 -0.59 16.59 -1.42
CA GLY A 113 -1.71 16.11 -0.61
C GLY A 113 -1.39 15.94 0.87
N TYR A 114 -0.29 16.50 1.37
CA TYR A 114 0.03 16.45 2.79
C TYR A 114 -0.60 17.62 3.55
N SER A 115 -1.05 17.36 4.78
CA SER A 115 -1.64 18.38 5.65
C SER A 115 -0.61 19.32 6.28
N SER A 116 0.66 18.92 6.29
CA SER A 116 1.74 19.74 6.81
C SER A 116 3.08 19.43 6.12
N PRO A 117 3.97 20.44 5.98
CA PRO A 117 5.32 20.21 5.46
C PRO A 117 6.15 19.24 6.31
N SER A 118 5.98 19.25 7.64
CA SER A 118 6.70 18.36 8.55
C SER A 118 6.37 16.89 8.28
N LEU A 119 5.10 16.55 8.10
CA LEU A 119 4.66 15.20 7.76
C LEU A 119 5.20 14.79 6.38
N PHE A 120 5.14 15.68 5.42
CA PHE A 120 5.70 15.46 4.08
C PHE A 120 7.20 15.15 4.14
N ILE A 121 8.00 15.99 4.78
CA ILE A 121 9.47 15.83 4.88
C ILE A 121 9.82 14.51 5.54
N LYS A 122 9.13 14.14 6.63
CA LYS A 122 9.31 12.88 7.33
C LYS A 122 9.00 11.68 6.42
N THR A 123 7.89 11.71 5.73
CA THR A 123 7.45 10.63 4.84
C THR A 123 8.37 10.52 3.61
N PHE A 124 8.73 11.65 3.01
CA PHE A 124 9.66 11.71 1.88
C PHE A 124 11.01 11.10 2.23
N LYS A 125 11.59 11.49 3.38
CA LYS A 125 12.85 10.93 3.86
C LYS A 125 12.76 9.43 4.14
N LYS A 126 11.66 8.98 4.73
CA LYS A 126 11.43 7.56 5.00
C LYS A 126 11.40 6.72 3.72
N LEU A 127 10.74 7.21 2.66
CA LEU A 127 10.55 6.46 1.42
C LEU A 127 11.69 6.63 0.39
N THR A 128 12.46 7.72 0.47
CA THR A 128 13.51 8.04 -0.51
C THR A 128 14.92 8.03 0.07
N SER A 129 15.07 8.02 1.38
CA SER A 129 16.32 8.22 2.14
C SER A 129 16.92 9.63 2.03
N PHE A 130 16.25 10.55 1.34
CA PHE A 130 16.65 11.95 1.18
C PHE A 130 15.61 12.89 1.75
N THR A 131 16.03 14.05 2.25
CA THR A 131 15.10 15.17 2.45
C THR A 131 14.70 15.74 1.07
N PRO A 132 13.51 16.37 0.92
CA PRO A 132 13.13 17.00 -0.34
C PRO A 132 14.17 17.99 -0.86
N SER A 133 14.76 18.79 0.01
CA SER A 133 15.80 19.76 -0.36
C SER A 133 17.10 19.11 -0.82
N SER A 134 17.55 18.05 -0.14
CA SER A 134 18.74 17.30 -0.56
C SER A 134 18.50 16.50 -1.85
N TYR A 135 17.30 15.99 -2.05
CA TYR A 135 16.91 15.33 -3.29
C TYR A 135 17.02 16.29 -4.48
N ARG A 136 16.47 17.50 -4.37
CA ARG A 136 16.57 18.54 -5.42
C ARG A 136 18.03 18.92 -5.71
N LYS A 137 18.88 19.09 -4.69
CA LYS A 137 20.29 19.38 -4.86
C LYS A 137 21.05 18.26 -5.56
N HIS A 138 20.74 17.01 -5.23
CA HIS A 138 21.36 15.86 -5.87
C HIS A 138 21.05 15.79 -7.38
N LEU A 139 19.84 16.13 -7.78
CA LEU A 139 19.47 16.20 -9.20
C LEU A 139 20.25 17.28 -9.97
N THR A 140 20.48 18.44 -9.36
CA THR A 140 21.22 19.55 -9.97
C THR A 140 22.72 19.31 -10.05
N SER A 141 23.27 18.39 -9.26
CA SER A 141 24.72 18.05 -9.30
C SER A 141 25.09 16.96 -10.31
N ILE A 142 24.09 16.33 -10.95
CA ILE A 142 24.28 15.30 -11.96
C ILE A 142 24.21 15.88 -13.39
N ASN A 143 23.70 17.11 -13.55
CA ASN A 143 23.63 17.85 -14.81
C ASN A 143 24.75 18.88 -14.90
#